data_d69d4d5eebd88cdb3aadd39472ebf39c
#
_entry.id   d69d4d5eebd88cdb3aadd39472ebf39c
#
_cell.length_a   1.000
_cell.length_b   1.000
_cell.length_c   1.000
_cell.angle_alpha   90.00
_cell.angle_beta   90.00
_cell.angle_gamma   90.00
#
_symmetry.space_group_name_H-M   'P 1'
#
loop_
_entity.id
_entity.type
_entity.pdbx_description
1 polymer ?
#
loop_
_entity_poly.entity_id
_entity_poly.type
_entity_poly.pdbx_seq_one_letter_code
_entity_poly.pdbx_strand_id
1 'polypeptide(L)'
;MTENSASDDAYWFSLGEAERDRGQFRQAELCFQKALELNPYKAVYYAELGLAKSEQDKSDEAIPCMRRAAELDPLCAAIWCGKGVVHFRAGDTEGAISAFDRAVRLNADAADYWMNLGLAHAAVEDYKKALSAFERGIEITPCDADFWARKGRLLMVMEQEERAAHCFKNAEMFSS
;
A
#
# COMPACT_ATOMS: atom_id res chain seq x y z
N MET A 1 -5.48 25.16 30.79
CA MET A 1 -6.25 24.06 30.17
C MET A 1 -5.42 23.48 29.00
N THR A 2 -4.26 22.88 29.28
CA THR A 2 -3.34 22.31 28.24
C THR A 2 -2.58 21.08 28.75
N GLU A 3 -3.09 20.38 29.76
CA GLU A 3 -2.33 19.29 30.41
C GLU A 3 -2.71 17.87 30.00
N ASN A 4 -3.56 17.67 29.00
CA ASN A 4 -4.05 16.32 28.66
C ASN A 4 -3.61 15.75 27.30
N SER A 5 -2.86 16.50 26.48
CA SER A 5 -2.55 16.04 25.12
C SER A 5 -1.47 14.93 25.06
N ALA A 6 -0.50 14.95 25.98
CA ALA A 6 0.58 13.96 26.00
C ALA A 6 0.16 12.58 26.59
N SER A 7 -1.01 12.50 27.22
CA SER A 7 -1.61 11.25 27.73
C SER A 7 -2.71 10.67 26.82
N ASP A 8 -2.91 11.26 25.66
CA ASP A 8 -3.92 10.85 24.69
C ASP A 8 -3.26 10.05 23.56
N ASP A 9 -3.72 8.82 23.33
CA ASP A 9 -3.24 7.95 22.24
C ASP A 9 -3.47 8.58 20.87
N ALA A 10 -4.60 9.29 20.69
CA ALA A 10 -4.91 9.97 19.43
C ALA A 10 -3.96 11.14 19.14
N TYR A 11 -3.48 11.86 20.16
CA TYR A 11 -2.48 12.91 19.98
C TYR A 11 -1.17 12.34 19.42
N TRP A 12 -0.64 11.27 20.03
CA TRP A 12 0.57 10.63 19.56
C TRP A 12 0.42 10.02 18.17
N PHE A 13 -0.76 9.46 17.89
CA PHE A 13 -1.05 8.94 16.56
C PHE A 13 -1.02 10.05 15.51
N SER A 14 -1.77 11.16 15.71
CA SER A 14 -1.79 12.27 14.76
C SER A 14 -0.42 12.94 14.58
N LEU A 15 0.39 13.02 15.65
CA LEU A 15 1.77 13.49 15.54
C LEU A 15 2.61 12.53 14.68
N GLY A 16 2.43 11.22 14.87
CA GLY A 16 3.11 10.19 14.07
C GLY A 16 2.75 10.29 12.58
N GLU A 17 1.47 10.52 12.26
CA GLU A 17 1.04 10.76 10.87
C GLU A 17 1.72 12.01 10.28
N ALA A 18 1.77 13.10 11.03
CA ALA A 18 2.42 14.33 10.59
C ALA A 18 3.94 14.13 10.36
N GLU A 19 4.62 13.35 11.20
CA GLU A 19 6.04 13.04 11.02
C GLU A 19 6.26 12.11 9.83
N ARG A 20 5.38 11.12 9.61
CA ARG A 20 5.41 10.25 8.42
C ARG A 20 5.27 11.07 7.14
N ASP A 21 4.32 12.00 7.09
CA ASP A 21 4.06 12.84 5.92
C ASP A 21 5.23 13.79 5.60
N ARG A 22 6.07 14.09 6.59
CA ARG A 22 7.35 14.82 6.42
C ARG A 22 8.51 13.89 6.02
N GLY A 23 8.28 12.58 5.91
CA GLY A 23 9.33 11.58 5.66
C GLY A 23 10.20 11.28 6.89
N GLN A 24 9.79 11.74 8.09
CA GLN A 24 10.53 11.53 9.34
C GLN A 24 10.11 10.19 9.98
N PHE A 25 10.38 9.08 9.28
CA PHE A 25 9.87 7.75 9.66
C PHE A 25 10.33 7.27 11.04
N ARG A 26 11.52 7.68 11.49
CA ARG A 26 12.01 7.36 12.84
C ARG A 26 11.20 8.07 13.93
N GLN A 27 10.85 9.33 13.71
CA GLN A 27 10.01 10.10 14.63
C GLN A 27 8.58 9.56 14.63
N ALA A 28 8.04 9.24 13.43
CA ALA A 28 6.74 8.61 13.30
C ALA A 28 6.68 7.27 14.08
N GLU A 29 7.71 6.42 13.95
CA GLU A 29 7.83 5.16 14.71
C GLU A 29 7.70 5.39 16.22
N LEU A 30 8.44 6.36 16.78
CA LEU A 30 8.39 6.68 18.20
C LEU A 30 7.00 7.16 18.64
N CYS A 31 6.33 7.97 17.81
CA CYS A 31 4.99 8.47 18.09
C CYS A 31 3.96 7.34 18.06
N PHE A 32 4.01 6.45 17.06
CA PHE A 32 3.10 5.29 16.98
C PHE A 32 3.34 4.29 18.12
N GLN A 33 4.57 4.09 18.57
CA GLN A 33 4.87 3.29 19.76
C GLN A 33 4.24 3.89 21.00
N LYS A 34 4.33 5.21 21.18
CA LYS A 34 3.68 5.90 22.30
C LYS A 34 2.15 5.79 22.26
N ALA A 35 1.55 5.90 21.08
CA ALA A 35 0.12 5.68 20.91
C ALA A 35 -0.28 4.25 21.32
N LEU A 36 0.52 3.24 20.97
CA LEU A 36 0.30 1.84 21.31
C LEU A 36 0.55 1.53 22.80
N GLU A 37 1.49 2.22 23.48
CA GLU A 37 1.65 2.12 24.93
C GLU A 37 0.38 2.56 25.67
N LEU A 38 -0.31 3.59 25.14
CA LEU A 38 -1.55 4.11 25.71
C LEU A 38 -2.78 3.28 25.31
N ASN A 39 -2.81 2.77 24.09
CA ASN A 39 -3.93 1.98 23.58
C ASN A 39 -3.46 0.83 22.67
N PRO A 40 -3.21 -0.37 23.20
CA PRO A 40 -2.66 -1.50 22.46
C PRO A 40 -3.69 -2.25 21.58
N TYR A 41 -4.94 -1.77 21.51
CA TYR A 41 -6.02 -2.47 20.79
C TYR A 41 -6.43 -1.80 19.47
N LYS A 42 -5.72 -0.76 19.06
CA LYS A 42 -6.00 -0.04 17.81
C LYS A 42 -5.23 -0.65 16.64
N ALA A 43 -5.95 -1.32 15.74
CA ALA A 43 -5.35 -1.96 14.56
C ALA A 43 -4.56 -0.97 13.69
N VAL A 44 -5.10 0.24 13.47
CA VAL A 44 -4.46 1.27 12.66
C VAL A 44 -3.09 1.70 13.21
N TYR A 45 -2.90 1.73 14.53
CA TYR A 45 -1.62 2.12 15.13
C TYR A 45 -0.52 1.10 14.81
N TYR A 46 -0.85 -0.20 14.84
CA TYR A 46 0.07 -1.26 14.40
C TYR A 46 0.36 -1.18 12.91
N ALA A 47 -0.65 -0.86 12.08
CA ALA A 47 -0.47 -0.74 10.64
C ALA A 47 0.50 0.42 10.30
N GLU A 48 0.30 1.59 10.88
CA GLU A 48 1.16 2.75 10.68
C GLU A 48 2.57 2.54 11.24
N LEU A 49 2.69 1.89 12.41
CA LEU A 49 3.99 1.50 12.95
C LEU A 49 4.73 0.55 11.99
N GLY A 50 4.02 -0.43 11.43
CA GLY A 50 4.58 -1.38 10.46
C GLY A 50 5.05 -0.68 9.19
N LEU A 51 4.25 0.24 8.64
CA LEU A 51 4.64 1.04 7.47
C LEU A 51 5.86 1.91 7.78
N ALA A 52 5.87 2.64 8.90
CA ALA A 52 6.99 3.48 9.29
C ALA A 52 8.30 2.69 9.50
N LYS A 53 8.22 1.45 9.99
CA LYS A 53 9.37 0.54 10.08
C LYS A 53 9.83 0.04 8.71
N SER A 54 8.90 -0.29 7.83
CA SER A 54 9.19 -0.72 6.45
C SER A 54 9.91 0.36 5.65
N GLU A 55 9.54 1.64 5.85
CA GLU A 55 10.23 2.78 5.22
C GLU A 55 11.69 2.96 5.70
N GLN A 56 12.04 2.35 6.83
CA GLN A 56 13.40 2.32 7.39
C GLN A 56 14.15 1.01 7.08
N ASP A 57 13.63 0.19 6.14
CA ASP A 57 14.16 -1.14 5.78
C ASP A 57 14.19 -2.16 6.95
N LYS A 58 13.35 -1.94 8.00
CA LYS A 58 13.21 -2.83 9.16
C LYS A 58 12.11 -3.87 8.93
N SER A 59 12.20 -4.65 7.85
CA SER A 59 11.16 -5.59 7.44
C SER A 59 10.83 -6.63 8.51
N ASP A 60 11.83 -7.15 9.22
CA ASP A 60 11.65 -8.15 10.28
C ASP A 60 10.78 -7.63 11.44
N GLU A 61 10.80 -6.32 11.68
CA GLU A 61 9.98 -5.67 12.71
C GLU A 61 8.63 -5.19 12.16
N ALA A 62 8.56 -4.86 10.87
CA ALA A 62 7.35 -4.37 10.21
C ALA A 62 6.31 -5.49 10.02
N ILE A 63 6.73 -6.69 9.60
CA ILE A 63 5.85 -7.83 9.34
C ILE A 63 5.02 -8.24 10.59
N PRO A 64 5.61 -8.39 11.80
CA PRO A 64 4.84 -8.65 13.01
C PRO A 64 3.81 -7.56 13.33
N CYS A 65 4.13 -6.29 13.10
CA CYS A 65 3.18 -5.18 13.30
C CYS A 65 1.98 -5.32 12.35
N MET A 66 2.21 -5.57 11.05
CA MET A 66 1.13 -5.77 10.08
C MET A 66 0.29 -7.01 10.38
N ARG A 67 0.91 -8.10 10.86
CA ARG A 67 0.16 -9.27 11.31
C ARG A 67 -0.77 -8.90 12.45
N ARG A 68 -0.26 -8.18 13.46
CA ARG A 68 -1.07 -7.76 14.61
C ARG A 68 -2.22 -6.83 14.20
N ALA A 69 -1.99 -5.90 13.29
CA ALA A 69 -3.04 -5.06 12.73
C ALA A 69 -4.15 -5.88 12.07
N ALA A 70 -3.80 -6.84 11.23
CA ALA A 70 -4.76 -7.72 10.54
C ALA A 70 -5.51 -8.68 11.48
N GLU A 71 -4.92 -9.07 12.62
CA GLU A 71 -5.60 -9.83 13.68
C GLU A 71 -6.65 -8.99 14.40
N LEU A 72 -6.35 -7.71 14.66
CA LEU A 72 -7.26 -6.78 15.35
C LEU A 72 -8.41 -6.32 14.46
N ASP A 73 -8.15 -6.09 13.18
CA ASP A 73 -9.18 -5.73 12.20
C ASP A 73 -8.99 -6.49 10.88
N PRO A 74 -9.53 -7.70 10.77
CA PRO A 74 -9.38 -8.55 9.60
C PRO A 74 -10.21 -8.12 8.39
N LEU A 75 -11.12 -7.14 8.57
CA LEU A 75 -12.00 -6.66 7.49
C LEU A 75 -11.55 -5.29 6.93
N CYS A 76 -10.52 -4.67 7.49
CA CYS A 76 -9.99 -3.41 6.98
C CYS A 76 -9.10 -3.66 5.74
N ALA A 77 -9.59 -3.30 4.56
CA ALA A 77 -8.87 -3.44 3.30
C ALA A 77 -7.52 -2.70 3.28
N ALA A 78 -7.46 -1.52 3.90
CA ALA A 78 -6.23 -0.71 3.97
C ALA A 78 -5.10 -1.42 4.74
N ILE A 79 -5.43 -2.14 5.81
CA ILE A 79 -4.46 -2.94 6.58
C ILE A 79 -3.89 -4.07 5.72
N TRP A 80 -4.75 -4.75 4.95
CA TRP A 80 -4.28 -5.80 4.03
C TRP A 80 -3.43 -5.24 2.90
N CYS A 81 -3.78 -4.06 2.35
CA CYS A 81 -2.94 -3.37 1.38
C CYS A 81 -1.58 -3.00 2.00
N GLY A 82 -1.56 -2.36 3.18
CA GLY A 82 -0.32 -2.05 3.89
C GLY A 82 0.54 -3.28 4.19
N LYS A 83 -0.10 -4.40 4.57
CA LYS A 83 0.58 -5.69 4.76
C LYS A 83 1.24 -6.16 3.45
N GLY A 84 0.55 -6.04 2.32
CA GLY A 84 1.10 -6.36 1.01
C GLY A 84 2.31 -5.51 0.67
N VAL A 85 2.25 -4.20 0.92
CA VAL A 85 3.39 -3.28 0.71
C VAL A 85 4.60 -3.68 1.54
N VAL A 86 4.41 -4.00 2.82
CA VAL A 86 5.50 -4.43 3.71
C VAL A 86 6.13 -5.75 3.23
N HIS A 87 5.31 -6.74 2.85
CA HIS A 87 5.83 -8.00 2.29
C HIS A 87 6.58 -7.78 0.98
N PHE A 88 6.05 -6.94 0.08
CA PHE A 88 6.68 -6.65 -1.21
C PHE A 88 8.05 -6.00 -1.03
N ARG A 89 8.18 -5.03 -0.13
CA ARG A 89 9.46 -4.37 0.21
C ARG A 89 10.44 -5.33 0.88
N ALA A 90 9.94 -6.29 1.64
CA ALA A 90 10.76 -7.36 2.24
C ALA A 90 11.23 -8.42 1.22
N GLY A 91 10.82 -8.33 -0.06
CA GLY A 91 11.12 -9.32 -1.09
C GLY A 91 10.22 -10.56 -1.06
N ASP A 92 9.24 -10.62 -0.16
CA ASP A 92 8.22 -11.67 -0.10
C ASP A 92 7.05 -11.33 -1.04
N THR A 93 7.27 -11.52 -2.34
CA THR A 93 6.28 -11.17 -3.36
C THR A 93 5.05 -12.06 -3.30
N GLU A 94 5.17 -13.32 -2.89
CA GLU A 94 4.01 -14.22 -2.74
C GLU A 94 3.12 -13.79 -1.57
N GLY A 95 3.73 -13.45 -0.44
CA GLY A 95 3.02 -12.86 0.71
C GLY A 95 2.34 -11.54 0.35
N ALA A 96 3.00 -10.71 -0.45
CA ALA A 96 2.42 -9.45 -0.96
C ALA A 96 1.18 -9.70 -1.84
N ILE A 97 1.26 -10.59 -2.83
CA ILE A 97 0.13 -10.97 -3.69
C ILE A 97 -1.06 -11.45 -2.85
N SER A 98 -0.80 -12.35 -1.89
CA SER A 98 -1.86 -12.86 -1.00
C SER A 98 -2.55 -11.74 -0.21
N ALA A 99 -1.79 -10.78 0.29
CA ALA A 99 -2.32 -9.65 1.04
C ALA A 99 -3.07 -8.65 0.15
N PHE A 100 -2.54 -8.31 -1.04
CA PHE A 100 -3.23 -7.44 -2.00
C PHE A 100 -4.49 -8.08 -2.55
N ASP A 101 -4.51 -9.39 -2.84
CA ASP A 101 -5.72 -10.14 -3.19
C ASP A 101 -6.81 -10.01 -2.12
N ARG A 102 -6.43 -10.05 -0.85
CA ARG A 102 -7.38 -9.85 0.24
C ARG A 102 -7.89 -8.42 0.28
N ALA A 103 -7.03 -7.42 0.05
CA ALA A 103 -7.40 -6.01 0.02
C ALA A 103 -8.44 -5.72 -1.09
N VAL A 104 -8.20 -6.19 -2.34
CA VAL A 104 -9.14 -5.98 -3.45
C VAL A 104 -10.46 -6.73 -3.28
N ARG A 105 -10.48 -7.88 -2.58
CA ARG A 105 -11.73 -8.57 -2.22
C ARG A 105 -12.55 -7.83 -1.17
N LEU A 106 -11.90 -7.12 -0.26
CA LEU A 106 -12.56 -6.34 0.78
C LEU A 106 -13.05 -4.98 0.25
N ASN A 107 -12.30 -4.38 -0.67
CA ASN A 107 -12.67 -3.14 -1.34
C ASN A 107 -12.21 -3.18 -2.80
N ALA A 108 -13.12 -3.55 -3.69
CA ALA A 108 -12.84 -3.68 -5.11
C ALA A 108 -12.78 -2.33 -5.86
N ASP A 109 -13.26 -1.25 -5.24
CA ASP A 109 -13.34 0.09 -5.84
C ASP A 109 -12.11 0.96 -5.56
N ALA A 110 -11.14 0.45 -4.79
CA ALA A 110 -9.88 1.15 -4.53
C ALA A 110 -8.86 0.84 -5.63
N ALA A 111 -8.69 1.77 -6.58
CA ALA A 111 -7.79 1.61 -7.72
C ALA A 111 -6.35 1.30 -7.28
N ASP A 112 -5.84 1.97 -6.23
CA ASP A 112 -4.49 1.76 -5.70
C ASP A 112 -4.21 0.30 -5.28
N TYR A 113 -5.23 -0.43 -4.81
CA TYR A 113 -5.05 -1.84 -4.43
C TYR A 113 -4.83 -2.72 -5.66
N TRP A 114 -5.53 -2.42 -6.77
CA TRP A 114 -5.33 -3.08 -8.04
C TRP A 114 -3.98 -2.72 -8.66
N MET A 115 -3.51 -1.48 -8.50
CA MET A 115 -2.17 -1.07 -8.90
C MET A 115 -1.11 -1.93 -8.22
N ASN A 116 -1.17 -2.03 -6.89
CA ASN A 116 -0.21 -2.80 -6.10
C ASN A 116 -0.26 -4.29 -6.46
N LEU A 117 -1.45 -4.87 -6.63
CA LEU A 117 -1.63 -6.26 -7.05
C LEU A 117 -1.02 -6.51 -8.44
N GLY A 118 -1.26 -5.60 -9.39
CA GLY A 118 -0.69 -5.67 -10.73
C GLY A 118 0.84 -5.61 -10.72
N LEU A 119 1.42 -4.73 -9.92
CA LEU A 119 2.87 -4.63 -9.75
C LEU A 119 3.47 -5.90 -9.15
N ALA A 120 2.82 -6.47 -8.13
CA ALA A 120 3.28 -7.69 -7.50
C ALA A 120 3.22 -8.90 -8.47
N HIS A 121 2.15 -9.03 -9.28
CA HIS A 121 2.07 -10.05 -10.32
C HIS A 121 3.12 -9.84 -11.42
N ALA A 122 3.39 -8.60 -11.82
CA ALA A 122 4.43 -8.30 -12.80
C ALA A 122 5.83 -8.67 -12.29
N ALA A 123 6.10 -8.51 -11.00
CA ALA A 123 7.37 -8.87 -10.38
C ALA A 123 7.66 -10.39 -10.38
N VAL A 124 6.60 -11.22 -10.40
CA VAL A 124 6.72 -12.69 -10.56
C VAL A 124 6.45 -13.15 -12.00
N GLU A 125 6.49 -12.22 -12.96
CA GLU A 125 6.28 -12.47 -14.40
C GLU A 125 4.89 -13.07 -14.75
N ASP A 126 3.92 -13.01 -13.85
CA ASP A 126 2.53 -13.35 -14.15
C ASP A 126 1.84 -12.18 -14.88
N TYR A 127 2.32 -11.94 -16.11
CA TYR A 127 1.91 -10.79 -16.92
C TYR A 127 0.41 -10.78 -17.24
N LYS A 128 -0.21 -11.97 -17.30
CA LYS A 128 -1.68 -12.05 -17.57
C LYS A 128 -2.48 -11.50 -16.39
N LYS A 129 -2.12 -11.88 -15.16
CA LYS A 129 -2.80 -11.35 -13.97
C LYS A 129 -2.45 -9.89 -13.72
N ALA A 130 -1.21 -9.49 -13.95
CA ALA A 130 -0.81 -8.09 -13.88
C ALA A 130 -1.64 -7.22 -14.84
N LEU A 131 -1.82 -7.67 -16.09
CA LEU A 131 -2.64 -6.97 -17.10
C LEU A 131 -4.09 -6.81 -16.63
N SER A 132 -4.69 -7.91 -16.14
CA SER A 132 -6.06 -7.90 -15.61
C SER A 132 -6.21 -6.93 -14.42
N ALA A 133 -5.23 -6.89 -13.51
CA ALA A 133 -5.27 -5.96 -12.38
C ALA A 133 -5.19 -4.49 -12.84
N PHE A 134 -4.30 -4.15 -13.79
CA PHE A 134 -4.23 -2.80 -14.34
C PHE A 134 -5.51 -2.43 -15.11
N GLU A 135 -6.14 -3.36 -15.81
CA GLU A 135 -7.42 -3.14 -16.49
C GLU A 135 -8.53 -2.81 -15.50
N ARG A 136 -8.60 -3.52 -14.37
CA ARG A 136 -9.54 -3.18 -13.29
C ARG A 136 -9.29 -1.81 -12.69
N GLY A 137 -8.03 -1.43 -12.48
CA GLY A 137 -7.68 -0.07 -12.03
C GLY A 137 -8.13 1.00 -13.03
N ILE A 138 -7.93 0.79 -14.33
CA ILE A 138 -8.38 1.71 -15.39
C ILE A 138 -9.92 1.82 -15.44
N GLU A 139 -10.65 0.74 -15.21
CA GLU A 139 -12.12 0.79 -15.12
C GLU A 139 -12.60 1.69 -13.97
N ILE A 140 -11.87 1.73 -12.85
CA ILE A 140 -12.19 2.57 -11.68
C ILE A 140 -11.74 4.01 -11.91
N THR A 141 -10.53 4.21 -12.42
CA THR A 141 -9.91 5.53 -12.67
C THR A 141 -9.45 5.65 -14.13
N PRO A 142 -10.36 5.87 -15.09
CA PRO A 142 -10.02 5.86 -16.52
C PRO A 142 -9.04 6.94 -16.97
N CYS A 143 -8.98 8.05 -16.23
CA CYS A 143 -8.10 9.20 -16.51
C CYS A 143 -6.78 9.17 -15.75
N ASP A 144 -6.46 8.11 -15.03
CA ASP A 144 -5.18 7.98 -14.33
C ASP A 144 -4.08 7.53 -15.29
N ALA A 145 -3.17 8.45 -15.60
CA ALA A 145 -2.07 8.25 -16.53
C ALA A 145 -1.12 7.12 -16.11
N ASP A 146 -0.93 6.90 -14.78
CA ASP A 146 0.02 5.89 -14.28
C ASP A 146 -0.45 4.46 -14.61
N PHE A 147 -1.75 4.17 -14.50
CA PHE A 147 -2.29 2.87 -14.92
C PHE A 147 -2.05 2.60 -16.41
N TRP A 148 -2.31 3.60 -17.26
CA TRP A 148 -2.08 3.47 -18.68
C TRP A 148 -0.60 3.27 -19.02
N ALA A 149 0.28 4.01 -18.38
CA ALA A 149 1.72 3.87 -18.57
C ALA A 149 2.24 2.49 -18.11
N ARG A 150 1.77 1.97 -16.98
CA ARG A 150 2.15 0.64 -16.47
C ARG A 150 1.62 -0.47 -17.36
N LYS A 151 0.36 -0.37 -17.81
CA LYS A 151 -0.20 -1.31 -18.77
C LYS A 151 0.58 -1.31 -20.09
N GLY A 152 0.95 -0.12 -20.60
CA GLY A 152 1.76 0.01 -21.81
C GLY A 152 3.13 -0.67 -21.67
N ARG A 153 3.86 -0.41 -20.58
CA ARG A 153 5.14 -1.06 -20.28
C ARG A 153 5.02 -2.59 -20.21
N LEU A 154 3.97 -3.08 -19.56
CA LEU A 154 3.69 -4.52 -19.48
C LEU A 154 3.45 -5.15 -20.86
N LEU A 155 2.66 -4.47 -21.71
CA LEU A 155 2.38 -4.91 -23.07
C LEU A 155 3.63 -4.92 -23.96
N MET A 156 4.58 -3.99 -23.74
CA MET A 156 5.89 -4.03 -24.42
C MET A 156 6.68 -5.29 -24.05
N VAL A 157 6.69 -5.66 -22.75
CA VAL A 157 7.34 -6.91 -22.30
C VAL A 157 6.66 -8.15 -22.91
N MET A 158 5.36 -8.07 -23.19
CA MET A 158 4.57 -9.13 -23.85
C MET A 158 4.64 -9.08 -25.38
N GLU A 159 5.51 -8.25 -25.97
CA GLU A 159 5.68 -8.05 -27.42
C GLU A 159 4.40 -7.60 -28.16
N GLN A 160 3.50 -6.88 -27.47
CA GLN A 160 2.24 -6.37 -28.00
C GLN A 160 2.34 -4.85 -28.29
N GLU A 161 3.23 -4.48 -29.20
CA GLU A 161 3.63 -3.09 -29.47
C GLU A 161 2.48 -2.16 -29.84
N GLU A 162 1.55 -2.59 -30.70
CA GLU A 162 0.41 -1.77 -31.11
C GLU A 162 -0.51 -1.41 -29.93
N ARG A 163 -0.77 -2.39 -29.06
CA ARG A 163 -1.56 -2.17 -27.85
C ARG A 163 -0.82 -1.29 -26.84
N ALA A 164 0.49 -1.48 -26.72
CA ALA A 164 1.34 -0.64 -25.86
C ALA A 164 1.32 0.82 -26.32
N ALA A 165 1.46 1.08 -27.64
CA ALA A 165 1.42 2.44 -28.20
C ALA A 165 0.08 3.14 -27.90
N HIS A 166 -1.04 2.43 -27.97
CA HIS A 166 -2.34 2.98 -27.57
C HIS A 166 -2.37 3.36 -26.10
N CYS A 167 -1.81 2.52 -25.21
CA CYS A 167 -1.76 2.82 -23.79
C CYS A 167 -0.88 4.05 -23.49
N PHE A 168 0.27 4.20 -24.13
CA PHE A 168 1.13 5.37 -23.95
C PHE A 168 0.47 6.66 -24.44
N LYS A 169 -0.26 6.62 -25.56
CA LYS A 169 -1.07 7.76 -26.02
C LYS A 169 -2.10 8.20 -24.98
N ASN A 170 -2.79 7.25 -24.35
CA ASN A 170 -3.74 7.58 -23.28
C ASN A 170 -3.02 8.16 -22.05
N ALA A 171 -1.86 7.57 -21.66
CA ALA A 171 -1.07 8.10 -20.55
C ALA A 171 -0.62 9.56 -20.80
N GLU A 172 -0.17 9.89 -22.00
CA GLU A 172 0.17 11.27 -22.39
C GLU A 172 -1.03 12.21 -22.31
N MET A 173 -2.19 11.76 -22.80
CA MET A 173 -3.43 12.57 -22.79
C MET A 173 -3.90 12.91 -21.37
N PHE A 174 -3.69 12.01 -20.40
CA PHE A 174 -4.14 12.20 -19.01
C PHE A 174 -3.04 12.75 -18.07
N SER A 175 -1.83 12.98 -18.57
CA SER A 175 -0.73 13.58 -17.79
C SER A 175 -0.73 15.12 -17.82
N SER A 176 -1.73 15.75 -18.47
CA SER A 176 -1.82 17.19 -18.73
C SER A 176 -2.49 17.96 -17.60
#